data_ab77f615d1a18c6f20df8fd58de493af
#
_entry.id   ab77f615d1a18c6f20df8fd58de493af
#
_cell.length_a   1.000
_cell.length_b   1.000
_cell.length_c   1.000
_cell.angle_alpha   90.00
_cell.angle_beta   90.00
_cell.angle_gamma   90.00
#
_symmetry.space_group_name_H-M   'P 1'
#
loop_
_entity.id
_entity.type
_entity.pdbx_description
1 polymer ?
#
loop_
_entity_poly.entity_id
_entity_poly.type
_entity_poly.pdbx_seq_one_letter_code
_entity_poly.pdbx_strand_id
1 'polypeptide(L)'
;MTQAFVVDAIRTPFGRYGGALSGVRTDDLGAIPIKALMARNPNVDWAAVSDVVYGCANQAGEDNRNVARMASLLAGLPTEVPGATVNRLCGSSLDALGTAARAIKAGEA
;
A
#
# COMPACT_ATOMS: atom_id res chain seq x y z
N MET A 1 -7.88 24.96 3.17
CA MET A 1 -7.96 23.48 3.07
C MET A 1 -6.69 22.98 2.44
N THR A 2 -6.07 21.98 3.04
CA THR A 2 -4.86 21.36 2.51
C THR A 2 -5.16 20.60 1.23
N GLN A 3 -4.24 20.63 0.27
CA GLN A 3 -4.35 19.84 -0.95
C GLN A 3 -3.61 18.52 -0.80
N ALA A 4 -4.09 17.49 -1.48
CA ALA A 4 -3.42 16.20 -1.57
C ALA A 4 -2.83 16.02 -2.97
N PHE A 5 -1.59 15.59 -3.05
CA PHE A 5 -0.86 15.41 -4.31
C PHE A 5 -0.41 13.96 -4.48
N VAL A 6 -0.45 13.48 -5.70
CA VAL A 6 0.24 12.24 -6.07
C VAL A 6 1.66 12.61 -6.49
N VAL A 7 2.64 12.20 -5.70
CA VAL A 7 4.05 12.58 -5.93
C VAL A 7 4.86 11.49 -6.63
N ASP A 8 4.44 10.24 -6.51
CA ASP A 8 5.07 9.12 -7.22
C ASP A 8 4.09 7.96 -7.33
N ALA A 9 4.31 7.06 -8.27
CA ALA A 9 3.50 5.88 -8.48
C ALA A 9 4.31 4.78 -9.14
N ILE A 10 4.03 3.54 -8.77
CA ILE A 10 4.65 2.36 -9.37
C ILE A 10 3.68 1.17 -9.23
N ARG A 11 3.80 0.22 -10.12
CA ARG A 11 3.03 -1.02 -10.07
C ARG A 11 3.89 -2.21 -10.46
N THR A 12 3.45 -3.40 -10.05
CA THR A 12 3.95 -4.67 -10.59
C THR A 12 3.21 -4.99 -11.89
N PRO A 13 3.72 -5.92 -12.71
CA PRO A 13 2.94 -6.44 -13.82
C PRO A 13 1.69 -7.17 -13.31
N PHE A 14 0.67 -7.26 -14.15
CA PHE A 14 -0.45 -8.16 -13.93
C PHE A 14 -0.06 -9.57 -14.35
N GLY A 15 -0.33 -10.54 -13.47
CA GLY A 15 -0.19 -11.94 -13.80
C GLY A 15 -1.55 -12.56 -14.11
N ARG A 16 -1.54 -13.66 -14.89
CA ARG A 16 -2.73 -14.50 -15.03
C ARG A 16 -2.77 -15.52 -13.89
N TYR A 17 -3.93 -16.10 -13.65
CA TYR A 17 -4.10 -17.19 -12.69
C TYR A 17 -3.13 -18.33 -13.00
N GLY A 18 -2.37 -18.77 -11.99
CA GLY A 18 -1.36 -19.82 -12.15
C GLY A 18 -0.15 -19.42 -12.99
N GLY A 19 0.00 -18.14 -13.34
CA GLY A 19 1.05 -17.63 -14.22
C GLY A 19 2.31 -17.19 -13.49
N ALA A 20 2.98 -16.17 -14.06
CA ALA A 20 4.33 -15.74 -13.63
C ALA A 20 4.42 -15.26 -12.17
N LEU A 21 3.34 -14.74 -11.61
CA LEU A 21 3.32 -14.26 -10.22
C LEU A 21 2.83 -15.31 -9.23
N SER A 22 2.46 -16.51 -9.68
CA SER A 22 1.87 -17.54 -8.81
C SER A 22 2.82 -18.01 -7.70
N GLY A 23 4.13 -17.89 -7.89
CA GLY A 23 5.13 -18.24 -6.88
C GLY A 23 5.47 -17.11 -5.90
N VAL A 24 4.89 -15.94 -6.09
CA VAL A 24 5.12 -14.76 -5.21
C VAL A 24 4.00 -14.71 -4.18
N ARG A 25 4.37 -14.76 -2.92
CA ARG A 25 3.42 -14.64 -1.82
C ARG A 25 2.74 -13.27 -1.85
N THR A 26 1.45 -13.20 -1.56
CA THR A 26 0.64 -11.98 -1.74
C THR A 26 1.16 -10.80 -0.92
N ASP A 27 1.52 -11.01 0.32
CA ASP A 27 2.06 -9.94 1.18
C ASP A 27 3.45 -9.49 0.71
N ASP A 28 4.28 -10.40 0.22
CA ASP A 28 5.57 -10.05 -0.40
C ASP A 28 5.35 -9.26 -1.69
N LEU A 29 4.36 -9.64 -2.50
CA LEU A 29 3.99 -8.89 -3.70
C LEU A 29 3.57 -7.46 -3.34
N GLY A 30 2.78 -7.31 -2.29
CA GLY A 30 2.38 -5.99 -1.78
C GLY A 30 3.55 -5.15 -1.28
N ALA A 31 4.62 -5.77 -0.79
CA ALA A 31 5.82 -5.07 -0.32
C ALA A 31 6.69 -4.52 -1.47
N ILE A 32 6.63 -5.12 -2.65
CA ILE A 32 7.49 -4.74 -3.78
C ILE A 32 7.32 -3.28 -4.19
N PRO A 33 6.09 -2.75 -4.41
CA PRO A 33 5.93 -1.34 -4.74
C PRO A 33 6.41 -0.40 -3.64
N ILE A 34 6.21 -0.74 -2.39
CA ILE A 34 6.67 0.09 -1.25
C ILE A 34 8.20 0.16 -1.26
N LYS A 35 8.88 -0.98 -1.38
CA LYS A 35 10.34 -1.01 -1.48
C LYS A 35 10.85 -0.18 -2.65
N ALA A 36 10.21 -0.29 -3.79
CA ALA A 36 10.59 0.44 -5.00
C ALA A 36 10.43 1.95 -4.81
N LEU A 37 9.34 2.41 -4.21
CA LEU A 37 9.14 3.82 -3.91
C LEU A 37 10.17 4.36 -2.93
N MET A 38 10.49 3.58 -1.90
CA MET A 38 11.54 3.96 -0.93
C MET A 38 12.91 4.08 -1.62
N ALA A 39 13.27 3.15 -2.48
CA ALA A 39 14.54 3.17 -3.20
C ALA A 39 14.64 4.35 -4.18
N ARG A 40 13.53 4.71 -4.84
CA ARG A 40 13.47 5.84 -5.78
C ARG A 40 13.50 7.20 -5.09
N ASN A 41 13.09 7.25 -3.83
CA ASN A 41 12.93 8.51 -3.08
C ASN A 41 13.73 8.46 -1.77
N PRO A 42 15.07 8.38 -1.83
CA PRO A 42 15.90 8.19 -0.65
C PRO A 42 15.92 9.41 0.28
N ASN A 43 15.50 10.58 -0.21
CA ASN A 43 15.47 11.82 0.58
C ASN A 43 14.16 12.01 1.34
N VAL A 44 13.20 11.10 1.18
CA VAL A 44 11.94 11.15 1.94
C VAL A 44 12.16 10.56 3.33
N ASP A 45 11.66 11.24 4.34
CA ASP A 45 11.59 10.69 5.70
C ASP A 45 10.44 9.68 5.79
N TRP A 46 10.75 8.43 5.57
CA TRP A 46 9.74 7.35 5.56
C TRP A 46 9.15 7.08 6.95
N ALA A 47 9.83 7.51 8.02
CA ALA A 47 9.27 7.44 9.37
C ALA A 47 8.15 8.47 9.59
N ALA A 48 8.07 9.50 8.76
CA ALA A 48 7.03 10.52 8.82
C ALA A 48 5.75 10.12 8.07
N VAL A 49 5.69 8.94 7.46
CA VAL A 49 4.48 8.43 6.80
C VAL A 49 3.39 8.22 7.85
N SER A 50 2.27 8.90 7.69
CA SER A 50 1.16 8.83 8.65
C SER A 50 0.39 7.52 8.57
N ASP A 51 0.25 6.95 7.38
CA ASP A 51 -0.50 5.72 7.18
C ASP A 51 -0.16 5.08 5.83
N VAL A 52 -0.35 3.77 5.75
CA VAL A 52 -0.33 3.02 4.50
C VAL A 52 -1.71 2.41 4.30
N VAL A 53 -2.40 2.84 3.26
CA VAL A 53 -3.76 2.37 2.97
C VAL A 53 -3.75 1.54 1.69
N TYR A 54 -4.08 0.26 1.81
CA TYR A 54 -4.17 -0.67 0.68
C TYR A 54 -5.60 -1.09 0.42
N GLY A 55 -5.91 -1.29 -0.85
CA GLY A 55 -7.14 -1.95 -1.25
C GLY A 55 -6.92 -3.45 -1.43
N CYS A 56 -7.74 -4.26 -0.79
CA CYS A 56 -7.73 -5.70 -0.97
C CYS A 56 -9.13 -6.26 -0.74
N ALA A 57 -9.66 -6.94 -1.74
CA ALA A 57 -11.03 -7.46 -1.69
C ALA A 57 -11.14 -8.79 -0.94
N ASN A 58 -10.10 -9.60 -0.94
CA ASN A 58 -10.16 -10.95 -0.41
C ASN A 58 -9.82 -11.03 1.08
N GLN A 59 -8.65 -10.60 1.47
CA GLN A 59 -8.17 -10.53 2.86
C GLN A 59 -8.24 -11.88 3.60
N ALA A 60 -7.90 -12.96 2.90
CA ALA A 60 -7.83 -14.31 3.43
C ALA A 60 -6.54 -14.99 2.95
N GLY A 61 -6.07 -16.01 3.65
CA GLY A 61 -4.84 -16.70 3.28
C GLY A 61 -3.63 -15.77 3.34
N GLU A 62 -2.85 -15.70 2.27
CA GLU A 62 -1.60 -14.93 2.20
C GLU A 62 -1.81 -13.42 2.22
N ASP A 63 -2.94 -12.93 1.77
CA ASP A 63 -3.33 -11.52 1.84
C ASP A 63 -3.93 -11.15 3.20
N ASN A 64 -4.04 -12.11 4.09
CA ASN A 64 -4.42 -12.01 5.49
C ASN A 64 -5.50 -10.93 5.77
N ARG A 65 -5.63 -10.48 7.01
CA ARG A 65 -6.68 -9.52 7.38
C ARG A 65 -6.25 -8.07 7.24
N ASN A 66 -4.95 -7.82 7.10
CA ASN A 66 -4.41 -6.47 6.94
C ASN A 66 -3.10 -6.54 6.15
N VAL A 67 -3.22 -6.77 4.86
CA VAL A 67 -2.07 -6.88 3.97
C VAL A 67 -1.27 -5.57 3.90
N ALA A 68 -1.90 -4.41 4.10
CA ALA A 68 -1.20 -3.13 4.17
C ALA A 68 -0.14 -3.15 5.27
N ARG A 69 -0.49 -3.59 6.46
CA ARG A 69 0.43 -3.68 7.58
C ARG A 69 1.54 -4.70 7.32
N MET A 70 1.19 -5.88 6.83
CA MET A 70 2.19 -6.92 6.52
C MET A 70 3.14 -6.48 5.42
N ALA A 71 2.62 -5.90 4.35
CA ALA A 71 3.45 -5.37 3.26
C ALA A 71 4.40 -4.27 3.73
N SER A 72 3.93 -3.38 4.60
CA SER A 72 4.75 -2.31 5.17
C SER A 72 5.92 -2.85 5.99
N LEU A 73 5.65 -3.83 6.84
CA LEU A 73 6.69 -4.48 7.64
C LEU A 73 7.70 -5.23 6.76
N LEU A 74 7.22 -5.99 5.79
CA LEU A 74 8.07 -6.73 4.85
C LEU A 74 8.90 -5.80 3.96
N ALA A 75 8.38 -4.62 3.65
CA ALA A 75 9.09 -3.62 2.86
C ALA A 75 10.20 -2.90 3.66
N GLY A 76 10.18 -3.00 4.97
CA GLY A 76 11.15 -2.34 5.83
C GLY A 76 10.77 -0.93 6.24
N LEU A 77 9.50 -0.54 6.11
CA LEU A 77 9.05 0.72 6.73
C LEU A 77 9.21 0.63 8.26
N PRO A 78 9.47 1.76 8.92
CA PRO A 78 9.53 1.78 10.39
C PRO A 78 8.27 1.18 11.02
N THR A 79 8.42 0.48 12.13
CA THR A 79 7.32 -0.21 12.80
C THR A 79 6.25 0.73 13.34
N GLU A 80 6.60 1.99 13.51
CA GLU A 80 5.68 3.04 13.94
C GLU A 80 4.67 3.45 12.85
N VAL A 81 4.99 3.19 11.57
CA VAL A 81 4.10 3.53 10.46
C VAL A 81 2.94 2.54 10.42
N PRO A 82 1.70 2.98 10.62
CA PRO A 82 0.54 2.10 10.64
C PRO A 82 0.12 1.68 9.23
N GLY A 83 -0.77 0.71 9.17
CA GLY A 83 -1.35 0.27 7.91
C GLY A 83 -2.79 -0.17 8.08
N ALA A 84 -3.62 0.17 7.12
CA ALA A 84 -5.02 -0.21 7.07
C ALA A 84 -5.37 -0.75 5.68
N THR A 85 -6.21 -1.76 5.65
CA THR A 85 -6.67 -2.38 4.41
C THR A 85 -8.17 -2.16 4.27
N VAL A 86 -8.57 -1.66 3.11
CA VAL A 86 -9.98 -1.36 2.81
C VAL A 86 -10.50 -2.29 1.72
N ASN A 87 -11.77 -2.61 1.78
CA ASN A 87 -12.44 -3.47 0.83
C ASN A 87 -13.65 -2.76 0.22
N ARG A 88 -13.60 -2.52 -1.09
CA ARG A 88 -14.71 -2.14 -1.96
C ARG A 88 -14.70 -3.00 -3.21
N LEU A 89 -14.45 -4.28 -3.04
CA LEU A 89 -14.33 -5.23 -4.14
C LEU A 89 -13.35 -4.72 -5.21
N CYS A 90 -13.75 -4.62 -6.46
CA CYS A 90 -12.86 -4.20 -7.55
C CYS A 90 -12.41 -2.74 -7.44
N GLY A 91 -13.09 -1.91 -6.66
CA GLY A 91 -12.75 -0.51 -6.42
C GLY A 91 -11.91 -0.27 -5.16
N SER A 92 -11.38 -1.31 -4.53
CA SER A 92 -10.70 -1.20 -3.24
C SER A 92 -9.50 -0.26 -3.26
N SER A 93 -8.64 -0.36 -4.27
CA SER A 93 -7.44 0.50 -4.35
C SER A 93 -7.78 1.95 -4.70
N LEU A 94 -8.81 2.18 -5.51
CA LEU A 94 -9.29 3.53 -5.76
C LEU A 94 -9.86 4.15 -4.48
N ASP A 95 -10.58 3.38 -3.69
CA ASP A 95 -11.09 3.82 -2.38
C ASP A 95 -9.95 4.08 -1.39
N ALA A 96 -8.91 3.26 -1.39
CA ALA A 96 -7.72 3.46 -0.57
C ALA A 96 -7.03 4.80 -0.89
N LEU A 97 -6.86 5.10 -2.18
CA LEU A 97 -6.29 6.37 -2.63
C LEU A 97 -7.16 7.55 -2.19
N GLY A 98 -8.47 7.46 -2.38
CA GLY A 98 -9.42 8.47 -1.95
C GLY A 98 -9.41 8.67 -0.44
N THR A 99 -9.30 7.60 0.33
CA THR A 99 -9.23 7.65 1.80
C THR A 99 -7.98 8.41 2.25
N ALA A 100 -6.82 8.09 1.70
CA ALA A 100 -5.58 8.80 2.01
C ALA A 100 -5.66 10.28 1.63
N ALA A 101 -6.20 10.59 0.45
CA ALA A 101 -6.37 11.97 0.00
C ALA A 101 -7.29 12.77 0.93
N ARG A 102 -8.40 12.16 1.37
CA ARG A 102 -9.33 12.80 2.31
C ARG A 102 -8.68 13.06 3.67
N ALA A 103 -7.90 12.11 4.18
CA ALA A 103 -7.17 12.29 5.43
C ALA A 103 -6.19 13.47 5.36
N ILE A 104 -5.45 13.61 4.26
CA ILE A 104 -4.56 14.75 4.03
C ILE A 104 -5.37 16.06 3.99
N LYS A 105 -6.45 16.08 3.22
CA LYS A 105 -7.30 17.30 3.08
C LYS A 105 -7.96 17.70 4.37
N ALA A 106 -8.27 16.73 5.22
CA ALA A 106 -8.87 16.97 6.54
C ALA A 106 -7.84 17.39 7.61
N GLY A 107 -6.55 17.30 7.30
CA GLY A 107 -5.49 17.60 8.26
C GLY A 107 -5.20 16.47 9.24
N GLU A 108 -5.65 15.25 8.96
CA GLU A 108 -5.42 14.07 9.80
C GLU A 108 -4.12 13.35 9.45
N ALA A 109 -3.58 13.63 8.28
CA ALA A 109 -2.35 13.03 7.78
C ALA A 109 -1.51 14.08 7.06
#